data_bb4fa9282b44644e8926cb341ab172b7
#
_entry.id   bb4fa9282b44644e8926cb341ab172b7
#
_cell.length_a   1.000
_cell.length_b   1.000
_cell.length_c   1.000
_cell.angle_alpha   90.00
_cell.angle_beta   90.00
_cell.angle_gamma   90.00
#
_symmetry.space_group_name_H-M   'P 1'
#
loop_
_entity.id
_entity.type
_entity.pdbx_description
1 polymer ?
#
loop_
_entity_poly.entity_id
_entity_poly.type
_entity_poly.pdbx_seq_one_letter_code
_entity_poly.pdbx_strand_id
1 'polypeptide(L)'
;MLNNSIRVRATASVANVSCGFDCIGYAIAKPGDIVTIEKQDQPGIEISMSGIKYESIPVDPENNTAGKAILSLLDTVESKQGFKVHIEKGIPPGSGIGSSSASAAAAVVGVNELLNKPLENSELLVHGMAGEAVASGGFHADN
;
A
#
# COMPACT_ATOMS: atom_id res chain seq x y z
N MET A 1 -10.94 18.57 -14.22
CA MET A 1 -11.41 18.36 -12.84
C MET A 1 -10.39 17.49 -12.15
N LEU A 2 -9.86 17.93 -11.01
CA LEU A 2 -9.02 17.06 -10.19
C LEU A 2 -9.91 15.95 -9.61
N ASN A 3 -9.55 14.70 -9.81
CA ASN A 3 -10.26 13.59 -9.18
C ASN A 3 -10.09 13.68 -7.66
N ASN A 4 -11.20 13.59 -6.93
CA ASN A 4 -11.18 13.57 -5.47
C ASN A 4 -11.06 12.15 -4.90
N SER A 5 -11.20 11.13 -5.73
CA SER A 5 -11.10 9.73 -5.32
C SER A 5 -10.50 8.86 -6.42
N ILE A 6 -9.89 7.76 -6.00
CA ILE A 6 -9.33 6.75 -6.89
C ILE A 6 -9.50 5.36 -6.27
N ARG A 7 -9.61 4.35 -7.12
CA ARG A 7 -9.63 2.94 -6.71
C ARG A 7 -8.52 2.19 -7.42
N VAL A 8 -7.61 1.62 -6.65
CA VAL A 8 -6.43 0.92 -7.15
C VAL A 8 -6.49 -0.54 -6.74
N ARG A 9 -6.17 -1.44 -7.66
CA ARG A 9 -6.04 -2.86 -7.39
C ARG A 9 -4.57 -3.28 -7.50
N ALA A 10 -4.05 -3.90 -6.45
CA ALA A 10 -2.76 -4.58 -6.48
C ALA A 10 -2.95 -6.10 -6.39
N THR A 11 -2.21 -6.83 -7.20
CA THR A 11 -2.25 -8.29 -7.22
C THR A 11 -1.30 -8.89 -6.19
N ALA A 12 -1.55 -10.14 -5.81
CA ALA A 12 -0.59 -10.91 -5.04
C ALA A 12 0.68 -11.16 -5.87
N SER A 13 1.78 -11.39 -5.19
CA SER A 13 3.07 -11.71 -5.78
C SER A 13 3.74 -12.88 -5.06
N VAL A 14 4.52 -13.64 -5.81
CA VAL A 14 5.37 -14.70 -5.27
C VAL A 14 6.82 -14.28 -5.45
N ALA A 15 7.55 -14.17 -4.36
CA ALA A 15 8.97 -13.92 -4.35
C ALA A 15 9.74 -15.17 -3.93
N ASN A 16 11.05 -15.20 -4.16
CA ASN A 16 11.92 -16.28 -3.68
C ASN A 16 11.54 -17.67 -4.21
N VAL A 17 11.35 -17.75 -5.54
CA VAL A 17 10.90 -18.98 -6.19
C VAL A 17 12.03 -20.03 -6.22
N SER A 18 11.99 -21.01 -5.32
CA SER A 18 12.93 -22.14 -5.26
C SER A 18 14.40 -21.70 -5.30
N CYS A 19 15.18 -22.16 -6.31
CA CYS A 19 16.57 -21.77 -6.50
C CYS A 19 16.78 -20.28 -6.87
N GLY A 20 15.72 -19.55 -7.14
CA GLY A 20 15.72 -18.12 -7.42
C GLY A 20 15.51 -17.24 -6.18
N PHE A 21 15.94 -17.67 -5.01
CA PHE A 21 15.89 -16.88 -3.78
C PHE A 21 16.52 -15.49 -4.01
N ASP A 22 15.81 -14.44 -3.64
CA ASP A 22 16.15 -13.02 -3.86
C ASP A 22 16.32 -12.59 -5.35
N CYS A 23 16.11 -13.49 -6.31
CA CYS A 23 16.35 -13.22 -7.73
C CYS A 23 15.12 -13.38 -8.62
N ILE A 24 14.20 -14.29 -8.27
CA ILE A 24 13.04 -14.62 -9.09
C ILE A 24 11.76 -14.43 -8.29
N GLY A 25 10.89 -13.59 -8.85
CA GLY A 25 9.53 -13.38 -8.38
C GLY A 25 8.58 -13.10 -9.54
N TYR A 26 7.29 -13.24 -9.31
CA TYR A 26 6.26 -12.93 -10.30
C TYR A 26 4.96 -12.50 -9.64
N ALA A 27 4.22 -11.65 -10.33
CA ALA A 27 2.86 -11.29 -9.94
C ALA A 27 1.87 -12.35 -10.41
N ILE A 28 0.85 -12.60 -9.62
CA ILE A 28 -0.26 -13.50 -9.97
C ILE A 28 -1.56 -12.70 -10.17
N ALA A 29 -2.32 -13.05 -11.20
CA ALA A 29 -3.50 -12.27 -11.60
C ALA A 29 -4.60 -12.21 -10.52
N LYS A 30 -4.69 -13.24 -9.68
CA LYS A 30 -5.62 -13.35 -8.54
C LYS A 30 -4.97 -14.20 -7.43
N PRO A 31 -5.24 -13.89 -6.15
CA PRO A 31 -6.06 -12.80 -5.61
C PRO A 31 -5.42 -11.42 -5.73
N GLY A 32 -6.08 -10.39 -5.20
CA GLY A 32 -5.58 -9.02 -5.13
C GLY A 32 -6.35 -8.21 -4.10
N ASP A 33 -5.70 -7.19 -3.57
CA ASP A 33 -6.32 -6.19 -2.69
C ASP A 33 -6.84 -5.02 -3.52
N ILE A 34 -7.86 -4.35 -3.02
CA ILE A 34 -8.38 -3.12 -3.60
C ILE A 34 -8.30 -2.02 -2.56
N VAL A 35 -7.70 -0.90 -2.92
CA VAL A 35 -7.61 0.28 -2.07
C VAL A 35 -8.37 1.43 -2.72
N THR A 36 -9.37 1.92 -2.03
CA THR A 36 -10.14 3.10 -2.42
C THR A 36 -9.69 4.28 -1.57
N ILE A 37 -9.30 5.37 -2.22
CA ILE A 37 -8.72 6.55 -1.58
C ILE A 37 -9.54 7.76 -1.96
N GLU A 38 -9.91 8.56 -0.98
CA GLU A 38 -10.65 9.81 -1.15
C GLU A 38 -9.92 10.95 -0.43
N LYS A 39 -9.80 12.12 -1.08
CA LYS A 39 -9.32 13.32 -0.41
C LYS A 39 -10.32 13.79 0.63
N GLN A 40 -9.80 14.25 1.76
CA GLN A 40 -10.62 14.93 2.80
C GLN A 40 -10.02 16.29 3.15
N ASP A 41 -10.87 17.18 3.66
CA ASP A 41 -10.45 18.55 3.99
C ASP A 41 -9.58 18.59 5.26
N GLN A 42 -9.80 17.66 6.19
CA GLN A 42 -9.03 17.60 7.41
C GLN A 42 -7.70 16.85 7.17
N PRO A 43 -6.57 17.34 7.69
CA PRO A 43 -5.30 16.62 7.64
C PRO A 43 -5.38 15.26 8.33
N GLY A 44 -4.52 14.34 7.90
CA GLY A 44 -4.42 13.01 8.49
C GLY A 44 -4.96 11.91 7.58
N ILE A 45 -4.79 10.67 8.03
CA ILE A 45 -5.20 9.47 7.29
C ILE A 45 -6.20 8.70 8.15
N GLU A 46 -7.37 8.45 7.60
CA GLU A 46 -8.37 7.57 8.19
C GLU A 46 -8.40 6.25 7.44
N ILE A 47 -8.13 5.14 8.12
CA ILE A 47 -8.12 3.80 7.52
C ILE A 47 -9.35 3.02 7.96
N SER A 48 -10.02 2.41 7.00
CA SER A 48 -11.06 1.40 7.21
C SER A 48 -10.74 0.16 6.37
N MET A 49 -11.21 -1.00 6.83
CA MET A 49 -10.87 -2.27 6.19
C MET A 49 -12.08 -3.19 6.08
N SER A 50 -12.03 -4.06 5.09
CA SER A 50 -12.98 -5.15 4.86
C SER A 50 -12.30 -6.33 4.15
N GLY A 51 -13.02 -7.44 3.95
CA GLY A 51 -12.52 -8.59 3.20
C GLY A 51 -11.98 -9.71 4.09
N ILE A 52 -10.92 -10.39 3.64
CA ILE A 52 -10.43 -11.63 4.25
C ILE A 52 -9.53 -11.32 5.45
N LYS A 53 -9.93 -11.78 6.66
CA LYS A 53 -9.12 -11.75 7.89
C LYS A 53 -8.50 -10.37 8.22
N TYR A 54 -9.21 -9.30 7.86
CA TYR A 54 -8.74 -7.92 8.09
C TYR A 54 -8.74 -7.53 9.57
N GLU A 55 -9.51 -8.19 10.41
CA GLU A 55 -9.73 -7.84 11.81
C GLU A 55 -8.45 -7.87 12.66
N SER A 56 -7.43 -8.61 12.21
CA SER A 56 -6.13 -8.68 12.86
C SER A 56 -5.17 -7.57 12.43
N ILE A 57 -5.54 -6.75 11.45
CA ILE A 57 -4.67 -5.71 10.89
C ILE A 57 -5.01 -4.38 11.59
N PRO A 58 -4.02 -3.67 12.17
CA PRO A 58 -4.26 -2.36 12.75
C PRO A 58 -4.79 -1.35 11.73
N VAL A 59 -5.72 -0.50 12.17
CA VAL A 59 -6.21 0.64 11.35
C VAL A 59 -5.50 1.96 11.70
N ASP A 60 -4.65 1.97 12.72
CA ASP A 60 -3.79 3.10 13.01
C ASP A 60 -2.74 3.28 11.89
N PRO A 61 -2.64 4.46 11.24
CA PRO A 61 -1.76 4.67 10.09
C PRO A 61 -0.29 4.37 10.33
N GLU A 62 0.22 4.60 11.55
CA GLU A 62 1.62 4.32 11.87
C GLU A 62 1.92 2.81 11.99
N ASN A 63 0.92 2.02 12.29
CA ASN A 63 1.02 0.58 12.49
C ASN A 63 0.39 -0.24 11.35
N ASN A 64 -0.10 0.43 10.31
CA ASN A 64 -0.67 -0.18 9.11
C ASN A 64 0.28 0.01 7.93
N THR A 65 0.54 -1.04 7.16
CA THR A 65 1.51 -0.99 6.04
C THR A 65 1.12 0.04 4.98
N ALA A 66 -0.14 0.10 4.60
CA ALA A 66 -0.64 1.11 3.66
C ALA A 66 -0.58 2.51 4.26
N GLY A 67 -0.96 2.66 5.53
CA GLY A 67 -0.89 3.94 6.26
C GLY A 67 0.52 4.47 6.33
N LYS A 68 1.47 3.65 6.75
CA LYS A 68 2.88 4.04 6.87
C LYS A 68 3.50 4.39 5.51
N ALA A 69 3.14 3.66 4.47
CA ALA A 69 3.57 3.97 3.11
C ALA A 69 3.07 5.36 2.65
N ILE A 70 1.79 5.68 2.92
CA ILE A 70 1.21 7.00 2.62
C ILE A 70 1.89 8.09 3.44
N LEU A 71 2.10 7.88 4.75
CA LEU A 71 2.78 8.86 5.61
C LEU A 71 4.17 9.19 5.08
N SER A 72 4.95 8.17 4.70
CA SER A 72 6.28 8.35 4.09
C SER A 72 6.22 9.18 2.80
N LEU A 73 5.23 8.94 1.93
CA LEU A 73 5.04 9.70 0.71
C LEU A 73 4.69 11.16 1.00
N LEU A 74 3.72 11.40 1.89
CA LEU A 74 3.25 12.75 2.22
C LEU A 74 4.34 13.59 2.89
N ASP A 75 5.18 12.98 3.72
CA ASP A 75 6.33 13.63 4.34
C ASP A 75 7.34 14.10 3.27
N THR A 76 7.67 13.23 2.32
CA THR A 76 8.61 13.54 1.23
C THR A 76 8.13 14.69 0.34
N VAL A 77 6.83 14.74 0.04
CA VAL A 77 6.25 15.81 -0.79
C VAL A 77 5.77 17.01 0.02
N GLU A 78 6.03 17.02 1.33
CA GLU A 78 5.63 18.08 2.28
C GLU A 78 4.13 18.42 2.19
N SER A 79 3.29 17.41 1.95
CA SER A 79 1.85 17.58 1.79
C SER A 79 1.10 17.38 3.10
N LYS A 80 0.16 18.29 3.40
CA LYS A 80 -0.77 18.18 4.53
C LYS A 80 -2.17 17.69 4.09
N GLN A 81 -2.30 17.23 2.83
CA GLN A 81 -3.56 16.72 2.32
C GLN A 81 -3.99 15.49 3.14
N GLY A 82 -5.24 15.50 3.60
CA GLY A 82 -5.82 14.35 4.29
C GLY A 82 -6.49 13.37 3.34
N PHE A 83 -6.54 12.09 3.76
CA PHE A 83 -7.13 11.02 2.97
C PHE A 83 -7.95 10.06 3.81
N LYS A 84 -9.08 9.62 3.26
CA LYS A 84 -9.81 8.42 3.70
C LYS A 84 -9.38 7.26 2.82
N VAL A 85 -8.98 6.17 3.46
CA VAL A 85 -8.43 4.99 2.79
C VAL A 85 -9.25 3.77 3.21
N HIS A 86 -9.92 3.15 2.26
CA HIS A 86 -10.60 1.87 2.48
C HIS A 86 -9.84 0.75 1.80
N ILE A 87 -9.42 -0.26 2.58
CA ILE A 87 -8.66 -1.41 2.10
C ILE A 87 -9.56 -2.65 2.10
N GLU A 88 -9.88 -3.16 0.92
CA GLU A 88 -10.59 -4.42 0.73
C GLU A 88 -9.57 -5.54 0.53
N LYS A 89 -9.38 -6.36 1.56
CA LYS A 89 -8.43 -7.48 1.56
C LYS A 89 -8.95 -8.65 0.75
N GLY A 90 -8.32 -8.92 -0.39
CA GLY A 90 -8.52 -10.13 -1.17
C GLY A 90 -7.38 -11.14 -0.99
N ILE A 91 -6.23 -10.71 -0.47
CA ILE A 91 -5.07 -11.55 -0.18
C ILE A 91 -5.04 -11.83 1.33
N PRO A 92 -5.10 -13.11 1.75
CA PRO A 92 -5.09 -13.43 3.18
C PRO A 92 -3.79 -12.95 3.84
N PRO A 93 -3.86 -12.22 4.97
CA PRO A 93 -2.68 -11.85 5.74
C PRO A 93 -1.88 -13.08 6.17
N GLY A 94 -0.55 -13.00 6.11
CA GLY A 94 0.35 -14.10 6.47
C GLY A 94 0.38 -15.26 5.47
N SER A 95 -0.19 -15.09 4.27
CA SER A 95 -0.22 -16.13 3.23
C SER A 95 1.11 -16.34 2.49
N GLY A 96 2.10 -15.45 2.67
CA GLY A 96 3.38 -15.53 1.97
C GLY A 96 3.32 -15.09 0.49
N ILE A 97 2.23 -14.47 0.06
CA ILE A 97 2.05 -13.99 -1.33
C ILE A 97 1.86 -12.47 -1.41
N GLY A 98 2.57 -11.72 -0.56
CA GLY A 98 2.65 -10.26 -0.63
C GLY A 98 1.39 -9.52 -0.21
N SER A 99 0.68 -10.00 0.84
CA SER A 99 -0.57 -9.36 1.29
C SER A 99 -0.36 -7.92 1.78
N SER A 100 0.68 -7.66 2.56
CA SER A 100 1.02 -6.32 3.07
C SER A 100 1.54 -5.42 1.95
N SER A 101 2.45 -5.93 1.12
CA SER A 101 3.05 -5.22 -0.01
C SER A 101 2.00 -4.77 -1.02
N ALA A 102 1.00 -5.61 -1.32
CA ALA A 102 -0.08 -5.25 -2.23
C ALA A 102 -0.89 -4.04 -1.71
N SER A 103 -1.26 -4.05 -0.41
CA SER A 103 -1.96 -2.93 0.21
C SER A 103 -1.11 -1.66 0.21
N ALA A 104 0.19 -1.76 0.56
CA ALA A 104 1.11 -0.63 0.58
C ALA A 104 1.30 -0.04 -0.83
N ALA A 105 1.57 -0.88 -1.83
CA ALA A 105 1.77 -0.45 -3.21
C ALA A 105 0.53 0.24 -3.78
N ALA A 106 -0.66 -0.37 -3.62
CA ALA A 106 -1.91 0.23 -4.07
C ALA A 106 -2.18 1.58 -3.41
N ALA A 107 -1.88 1.71 -2.11
CA ALA A 107 -2.08 2.93 -1.36
C ALA A 107 -1.15 4.06 -1.83
N VAL A 108 0.13 3.78 -2.00
CA VAL A 108 1.12 4.76 -2.47
C VAL A 108 0.78 5.25 -3.89
N VAL A 109 0.53 4.31 -4.81
CA VAL A 109 0.15 4.67 -6.19
C VAL A 109 -1.11 5.51 -6.21
N GLY A 110 -2.14 5.11 -5.46
CA GLY A 110 -3.41 5.83 -5.45
C GLY A 110 -3.31 7.23 -4.85
N VAL A 111 -2.57 7.41 -3.75
CA VAL A 111 -2.32 8.75 -3.18
C VAL A 111 -1.52 9.60 -4.15
N ASN A 112 -0.47 9.05 -4.75
CA ASN A 112 0.37 9.77 -5.72
C ASN A 112 -0.44 10.32 -6.89
N GLU A 113 -1.36 9.52 -7.46
CA GLU A 113 -2.26 9.95 -8.54
C GLU A 113 -3.22 11.09 -8.13
N LEU A 114 -3.50 11.22 -6.84
CA LEU A 114 -4.33 12.28 -6.30
C LEU A 114 -3.54 13.55 -5.93
N LEU A 115 -2.22 13.51 -5.93
CA LEU A 115 -1.38 14.69 -5.66
C LEU A 115 -1.42 15.67 -6.84
N ASN A 116 -1.22 16.95 -6.55
CA ASN A 116 -1.13 17.99 -7.59
C ASN A 116 0.14 17.88 -8.43
N LYS A 117 1.19 17.31 -7.85
CA LYS A 117 2.48 17.04 -8.49
C LYS A 117 2.90 15.62 -8.11
N PRO A 118 2.46 14.61 -8.87
CA PRO A 118 2.81 13.24 -8.60
C PRO A 118 4.30 12.98 -8.82
N LEU A 119 4.87 12.09 -8.01
CA LEU A 119 6.21 11.56 -8.19
C LEU A 119 6.23 10.54 -9.35
N GLU A 120 7.42 10.29 -9.90
CA GLU A 120 7.62 9.22 -10.87
C GLU A 120 7.49 7.85 -10.19
N ASN A 121 7.03 6.84 -10.94
CA ASN A 121 6.81 5.49 -10.38
C ASN A 121 8.05 4.89 -9.71
N SER A 122 9.24 5.19 -10.20
CA SER A 122 10.51 4.74 -9.63
C SER A 122 10.77 5.29 -8.22
N GLU A 123 10.22 6.47 -7.92
CA GLU A 123 10.36 7.12 -6.61
C GLU A 123 9.38 6.55 -5.59
N LEU A 124 8.31 5.89 -6.03
CA LEU A 124 7.28 5.33 -5.15
C LEU A 124 7.75 4.08 -4.39
N LEU A 125 8.72 3.36 -4.91
CA LEU A 125 9.18 2.09 -4.33
C LEU A 125 9.64 2.26 -2.88
N VAL A 126 10.42 3.30 -2.58
CA VAL A 126 10.93 3.55 -1.23
C VAL A 126 9.80 3.74 -0.20
N HIS A 127 8.68 4.31 -0.61
CA HIS A 127 7.52 4.52 0.26
C HIS A 127 6.76 3.21 0.51
N GLY A 128 6.63 2.35 -0.50
CA GLY A 128 6.10 1.00 -0.34
C GLY A 128 6.95 0.18 0.66
N MET A 129 8.27 0.25 0.52
CA MET A 129 9.21 -0.41 1.43
C MET A 129 9.10 0.13 2.87
N ALA A 130 8.88 1.43 3.06
CA ALA A 130 8.65 2.02 4.38
C ALA A 130 7.38 1.45 5.03
N GLY A 131 6.35 1.17 4.25
CA GLY A 131 5.15 0.47 4.72
C GLY A 131 5.46 -0.98 5.12
N GLU A 132 6.17 -1.73 4.29
CA GLU A 132 6.54 -3.12 4.57
C GLU A 132 7.37 -3.29 5.85
N ALA A 133 8.21 -2.32 6.18
CA ALA A 133 9.02 -2.35 7.41
C ALA A 133 8.17 -2.49 8.69
N VAL A 134 6.92 -2.04 8.67
CA VAL A 134 5.98 -2.20 9.80
C VAL A 134 5.59 -3.66 10.00
N ALA A 135 5.40 -4.42 8.93
CA ALA A 135 4.97 -5.81 9.00
C ALA A 135 6.14 -6.80 9.18
N SER A 136 7.28 -6.54 8.51
CA SER A 136 8.42 -7.44 8.45
C SER A 136 9.57 -7.10 9.39
N GLY A 137 9.57 -5.87 9.96
CA GLY A 137 10.68 -5.37 10.79
C GLY A 137 11.94 -5.01 10.00
N GLY A 138 11.87 -4.97 8.68
CA GLY A 138 13.00 -4.64 7.80
C GLY A 138 12.55 -4.08 6.46
N PHE A 139 13.49 -3.48 5.72
CA PHE A 139 13.23 -2.98 4.38
C PHE A 139 13.40 -4.10 3.35
N HIS A 140 12.30 -4.62 2.84
CA HIS A 140 12.26 -5.66 1.82
C HIS A 140 11.51 -5.15 0.59
N ALA A 141 12.05 -5.41 -0.59
CA ALA A 141 11.48 -4.98 -1.87
C ALA A 141 11.14 -6.15 -2.80
N ASP A 142 11.13 -7.36 -2.29
CA ASP A 142 10.98 -8.60 -3.06
C ASP A 142 9.51 -8.93 -3.40
N ASN A 143 8.56 -8.39 -2.73
CA ASN A 143 7.13 -8.46 -3.06
C ASN A 143 6.59 -7.10 -3.49
#